data_7234afef5c0ac907ff2dca4b14b0cba8
#
_entry.id   7234afef5c0ac907ff2dca4b14b0cba8
#
_cell.length_a   1.000
_cell.length_b   1.000
_cell.length_c   1.000
_cell.angle_alpha   90.00
_cell.angle_beta   90.00
_cell.angle_gamma   90.00
#
_symmetry.space_group_name_H-M   'P 1'
#
loop_
_entity.id
_entity.type
_entity.pdbx_description
1 polymer ?
#
loop_
_entity_poly.entity_id
_entity_poly.type
_entity_poly.pdbx_seq_one_letter_code
_entity_poly.pdbx_strand_id
1 'polypeptide(L)'
;MANEITWRLEHEKIGRLLLHYAMPAVIGTMVNALYNIVDRIFIGQGVGPLAMAGLTLTFPILLFLQAFGMLIGAGAATRVSIYLGRRENEMAEKVLGNAFTLTFIITLATVVPCMIWMKDLLLAFGGSEQTIPYAQDYLNIVVPGTLLTSLSFGFNAVMRASGYPKKAMFTMLIGAITNVILDPIFIFWLDMGIKGAAIATIISMLLCTLFVMNHFVQKDSIVRFHKGTFKLEKHVVWNILTIGVSPFALSLIRISEPT
;
A
#
# COMPACT_ATOMS: atom_id res chain seq x y z
N MET A 1 -9.00 -25.23 -6.81
CA MET A 1 -8.21 -24.01 -6.99
C MET A 1 -6.83 -24.08 -6.33
N ALA A 2 -6.69 -24.32 -5.02
CA ALA A 2 -5.35 -24.41 -4.37
C ALA A 2 -4.43 -25.45 -5.03
N ASN A 3 -4.92 -26.67 -5.22
CA ASN A 3 -4.19 -27.76 -5.88
C ASN A 3 -3.83 -27.44 -7.35
N GLU A 4 -4.64 -26.66 -8.04
CA GLU A 4 -4.41 -26.26 -9.43
C GLU A 4 -3.30 -25.20 -9.53
N ILE A 5 -3.24 -24.25 -8.60
CA ILE A 5 -2.19 -23.24 -8.56
C ILE A 5 -0.84 -23.91 -8.25
N THR A 6 -0.79 -24.80 -7.27
CA THR A 6 0.43 -25.54 -6.91
C THR A 6 0.88 -26.42 -8.08
N TRP A 7 -0.05 -27.13 -8.74
CA TRP A 7 0.26 -27.94 -9.91
C TRP A 7 0.83 -27.13 -11.07
N ARG A 8 0.29 -25.94 -11.36
CA ARG A 8 0.81 -25.04 -12.39
C ARG A 8 2.24 -24.56 -12.08
N LEU A 9 2.51 -24.20 -10.81
CA LEU A 9 3.85 -23.79 -10.38
C LEU A 9 4.89 -24.89 -10.56
N GLU A 10 4.48 -26.18 -10.39
CA GLU A 10 5.38 -27.33 -10.53
C GLU A 10 5.57 -27.78 -11.99
N HIS A 11 4.57 -27.64 -12.87
CA HIS A 11 4.54 -28.28 -14.18
C HIS A 11 4.47 -27.35 -15.40
N GLU A 12 4.13 -26.07 -15.21
CA GLU A 12 3.99 -25.14 -16.33
C GLU A 12 5.37 -24.63 -16.80
N LYS A 13 5.52 -24.39 -18.12
CA LYS A 13 6.75 -23.84 -18.69
C LYS A 13 7.08 -22.49 -18.05
N ILE A 14 8.32 -22.29 -17.61
CA ILE A 14 8.81 -21.11 -16.89
C ILE A 14 8.44 -19.81 -17.61
N GLY A 15 8.59 -19.73 -18.94
CA GLY A 15 8.24 -18.53 -19.70
C GLY A 15 6.75 -18.16 -19.63
N ARG A 16 5.84 -19.15 -19.66
CA ARG A 16 4.40 -18.93 -19.53
C ARG A 16 4.03 -18.51 -18.10
N LEU A 17 4.66 -19.15 -17.11
CA LEU A 17 4.48 -18.82 -15.71
C LEU A 17 4.95 -17.39 -15.43
N LEU A 18 6.14 -17.02 -15.95
CA LEU A 18 6.67 -15.66 -15.83
C LEU A 18 5.70 -14.62 -16.40
N LEU A 19 5.17 -14.83 -17.60
CA LEU A 19 4.20 -13.92 -18.21
C LEU A 19 2.90 -13.86 -17.40
N HIS A 20 2.44 -14.99 -16.85
CA HIS A 20 1.22 -15.04 -16.04
C HIS A 20 1.31 -14.17 -14.75
N TYR A 21 2.50 -14.08 -14.15
CA TYR A 21 2.74 -13.26 -12.96
C TYR A 21 3.20 -11.83 -13.30
N ALA A 22 4.06 -11.67 -14.32
CA ALA A 22 4.63 -10.38 -14.68
C ALA A 22 3.60 -9.44 -15.33
N MET A 23 2.78 -9.94 -16.26
CA MET A 23 1.81 -9.09 -16.98
C MET A 23 0.80 -8.39 -16.04
N PRO A 24 0.12 -9.08 -15.11
CA PRO A 24 -0.75 -8.41 -14.15
C PRO A 24 -0.01 -7.41 -13.26
N ALA A 25 1.23 -7.71 -12.86
CA ALA A 25 2.03 -6.81 -12.04
C ALA A 25 2.41 -5.53 -12.81
N VAL A 26 2.86 -5.67 -14.07
CA VAL A 26 3.20 -4.53 -14.95
C VAL A 26 1.96 -3.66 -15.20
N ILE A 27 0.84 -4.27 -15.59
CA ILE A 27 -0.42 -3.54 -15.82
C ILE A 27 -0.84 -2.78 -14.57
N GLY A 28 -0.84 -3.45 -13.40
CA GLY A 28 -1.20 -2.81 -12.13
C GLY A 28 -0.28 -1.63 -11.79
N THR A 29 1.03 -1.77 -11.99
CA THR A 29 2.00 -0.70 -11.73
C THR A 29 1.83 0.47 -12.72
N MET A 30 1.59 0.19 -14.00
CA MET A 30 1.33 1.23 -15.00
C MET A 30 0.05 2.01 -14.66
N VAL A 31 -1.02 1.32 -14.32
CA VAL A 31 -2.29 1.97 -13.92
C VAL A 31 -2.08 2.83 -12.68
N ASN A 32 -1.32 2.33 -11.69
CA ASN A 32 -0.97 3.09 -10.49
C ASN A 32 -0.15 4.35 -10.82
N ALA A 33 0.79 4.28 -11.76
CA ALA A 33 1.56 5.44 -12.20
C ALA A 33 0.66 6.46 -12.95
N LEU A 34 -0.21 5.98 -13.82
CA LEU A 34 -1.14 6.83 -14.58
C LEU A 34 -2.10 7.59 -13.66
N TYR A 35 -2.71 6.90 -12.67
CA TYR A 35 -3.62 7.61 -11.78
C TYR A 35 -2.91 8.69 -10.95
N ASN A 36 -1.68 8.46 -10.51
CA ASN A 36 -0.90 9.48 -9.79
C ASN A 36 -0.65 10.74 -10.65
N ILE A 37 -0.47 10.57 -11.97
CA ILE A 37 -0.33 11.69 -12.90
C ILE A 37 -1.66 12.43 -13.03
N VAL A 38 -2.75 11.70 -13.20
CA VAL A 38 -4.10 12.27 -13.38
C VAL A 38 -4.54 13.03 -12.13
N ASP A 39 -4.35 12.46 -10.94
CA ASP A 39 -4.61 13.11 -9.65
C ASP A 39 -3.89 14.47 -9.53
N ARG A 40 -2.60 14.51 -9.88
CA ARG A 40 -1.83 15.77 -9.88
C ARG A 40 -2.34 16.80 -10.88
N ILE A 41 -2.79 16.35 -12.06
CA ILE A 41 -3.41 17.24 -13.06
C ILE A 41 -4.69 17.85 -12.49
N PHE A 42 -5.55 17.07 -11.86
CA PHE A 42 -6.78 17.58 -11.25
C PHE A 42 -6.50 18.57 -10.11
N ILE A 43 -5.55 18.26 -9.22
CA ILE A 43 -5.15 19.18 -8.14
C ILE A 43 -4.55 20.48 -8.72
N GLY A 44 -3.66 20.37 -9.72
CA GLY A 44 -3.05 21.54 -10.35
C GLY A 44 -4.04 22.46 -11.02
N GLN A 45 -5.05 21.88 -11.70
CA GLN A 45 -6.09 22.66 -12.41
C GLN A 45 -7.19 23.17 -11.47
N GLY A 46 -7.56 22.39 -10.44
CA GLY A 46 -8.67 22.70 -9.55
C GLY A 46 -8.31 23.59 -8.36
N VAL A 47 -7.07 23.49 -7.87
CA VAL A 47 -6.65 24.20 -6.64
C VAL A 47 -5.54 25.22 -6.90
N GLY A 48 -4.69 24.95 -7.89
CA GLY A 48 -3.66 25.88 -8.35
C GLY A 48 -2.24 25.54 -7.89
N PRO A 49 -1.25 26.39 -8.26
CA PRO A 49 0.18 26.08 -8.11
C PRO A 49 0.66 26.01 -6.65
N LEU A 50 0.06 26.79 -5.75
CA LEU A 50 0.42 26.73 -4.32
C LEU A 50 0.03 25.40 -3.67
N ALA A 51 -1.12 24.82 -4.08
CA ALA A 51 -1.54 23.50 -3.63
C ALA A 51 -0.60 22.41 -4.15
N MET A 52 -0.16 22.52 -5.42
CA MET A 52 0.83 21.60 -6.00
C MET A 52 2.17 21.67 -5.26
N ALA A 53 2.64 22.88 -4.92
CA ALA A 53 3.85 23.05 -4.11
C ALA A 53 3.66 22.44 -2.70
N GLY A 54 2.50 22.68 -2.07
CA GLY A 54 2.13 22.05 -0.79
C GLY A 54 2.11 20.53 -0.86
N LEU A 55 1.50 19.97 -1.91
CA LEU A 55 1.46 18.52 -2.13
C LEU A 55 2.87 17.93 -2.29
N THR A 56 3.76 18.61 -2.99
CA THR A 56 5.16 18.17 -3.16
C THR A 56 5.88 18.03 -1.82
N LEU A 57 5.63 18.93 -0.87
CA LEU A 57 6.19 18.86 0.49
C LEU A 57 5.69 17.63 1.29
N THR A 58 4.52 17.09 0.94
CA THR A 58 3.98 15.90 1.63
C THR A 58 4.69 14.61 1.22
N PHE A 59 5.35 14.59 0.06
CA PHE A 59 5.95 13.40 -0.56
C PHE A 59 6.94 12.66 0.35
N PRO A 60 7.96 13.32 0.92
CA PRO A 60 8.93 12.65 1.78
C PRO A 60 8.26 12.00 2.99
N ILE A 61 7.27 12.67 3.58
CA ILE A 61 6.52 12.18 4.74
C ILE A 61 5.73 10.92 4.37
N LEU A 62 4.99 10.97 3.25
CA LEU A 62 4.18 9.84 2.79
C LEU A 62 5.05 8.66 2.35
N LEU A 63 6.17 8.90 1.67
CA LEU A 63 7.13 7.85 1.30
C LEU A 63 7.73 7.18 2.54
N PHE A 64 8.07 7.96 3.58
CA PHE A 64 8.56 7.43 4.85
C PHE A 64 7.53 6.52 5.51
N LEU A 65 6.28 6.96 5.62
CA LEU A 65 5.19 6.15 6.20
C LEU A 65 4.93 4.90 5.36
N GLN A 66 4.96 5.01 4.03
CA GLN A 66 4.75 3.88 3.12
C GLN A 66 5.90 2.85 3.18
N ALA A 67 7.12 3.28 3.47
CA ALA A 67 8.26 2.38 3.63
C ALA A 67 8.02 1.32 4.71
N PHE A 68 7.36 1.68 5.81
CA PHE A 68 6.98 0.71 6.85
C PHE A 68 5.95 -0.31 6.38
N GLY A 69 4.99 0.11 5.54
CA GLY A 69 4.07 -0.82 4.89
C GLY A 69 4.79 -1.81 3.97
N MET A 70 5.81 -1.34 3.23
CA MET A 70 6.65 -2.18 2.38
C MET A 70 7.54 -3.13 3.19
N LEU A 71 8.09 -2.69 4.33
CA LEU A 71 8.84 -3.52 5.27
C LEU A 71 8.06 -4.79 5.63
N ILE A 72 6.83 -4.62 6.05
CA ILE A 72 5.99 -5.73 6.50
C ILE A 72 5.45 -6.51 5.31
N GLY A 73 4.92 -5.82 4.30
CA GLY A 73 4.29 -6.43 3.14
C GLY A 73 5.23 -7.31 2.32
N ALA A 74 6.44 -6.82 2.01
CA ALA A 74 7.43 -7.59 1.26
C ALA A 74 8.00 -8.75 2.08
N GLY A 75 8.26 -8.53 3.37
CA GLY A 75 8.72 -9.58 4.27
C GLY A 75 7.69 -10.71 4.41
N ALA A 76 6.43 -10.36 4.64
CA ALA A 76 5.34 -11.30 4.73
C ALA A 76 5.11 -12.06 3.42
N ALA A 77 5.08 -11.36 2.28
CA ALA A 77 4.89 -11.96 0.96
C ALA A 77 5.96 -13.03 0.67
N THR A 78 7.23 -12.70 0.95
CA THR A 78 8.34 -13.65 0.76
C THR A 78 8.21 -14.86 1.67
N ARG A 79 7.90 -14.66 2.97
CA ARG A 79 7.74 -15.78 3.91
C ARG A 79 6.55 -16.66 3.57
N VAL A 80 5.42 -16.06 3.23
CA VAL A 80 4.23 -16.81 2.77
C VAL A 80 4.58 -17.66 1.55
N SER A 81 5.28 -17.10 0.55
CA SER A 81 5.70 -17.84 -0.64
C SER A 81 6.59 -19.04 -0.30
N ILE A 82 7.57 -18.85 0.61
CA ILE A 82 8.47 -19.94 1.05
C ILE A 82 7.69 -21.05 1.76
N TYR A 83 6.80 -20.72 2.69
CA TYR A 83 6.02 -21.72 3.43
C TYR A 83 5.02 -22.44 2.53
N LEU A 84 4.39 -21.75 1.57
CA LEU A 84 3.53 -22.39 0.57
C LEU A 84 4.33 -23.37 -0.30
N GLY A 85 5.55 -23.00 -0.73
CA GLY A 85 6.44 -23.89 -1.47
C GLY A 85 6.86 -25.14 -0.68
N ARG A 86 6.90 -25.04 0.65
CA ARG A 86 7.16 -26.17 1.56
C ARG A 86 5.89 -26.95 1.93
N ARG A 87 4.72 -26.52 1.46
CA ARG A 87 3.40 -27.06 1.84
C ARG A 87 3.05 -26.87 3.34
N GLU A 88 3.66 -25.89 3.98
CA GLU A 88 3.45 -25.51 5.38
C GLU A 88 2.38 -24.41 5.50
N ASN A 89 1.13 -24.72 5.12
CA ASN A 89 0.05 -23.73 5.02
C ASN A 89 -0.25 -23.05 6.36
N GLU A 90 -0.20 -23.79 7.48
CA GLU A 90 -0.42 -23.20 8.82
C GLU A 90 0.60 -22.12 9.16
N MET A 91 1.87 -22.31 8.78
CA MET A 91 2.90 -21.29 8.98
C MET A 91 2.69 -20.08 8.08
N ALA A 92 2.23 -20.28 6.83
CA ALA A 92 1.86 -19.19 5.94
C ALA A 92 0.70 -18.34 6.50
N GLU A 93 -0.30 -18.97 7.10
CA GLU A 93 -1.42 -18.30 7.77
C GLU A 93 -0.99 -17.54 9.04
N LYS A 94 -0.06 -18.10 9.83
CA LYS A 94 0.55 -17.40 10.96
C LYS A 94 1.32 -16.15 10.52
N VAL A 95 2.08 -16.24 9.42
CA VAL A 95 2.77 -15.07 8.84
C VAL A 95 1.76 -14.00 8.41
N LEU A 96 0.67 -14.38 7.76
CA LEU A 96 -0.40 -13.47 7.35
C LEU A 96 -1.00 -12.71 8.54
N GLY A 97 -1.40 -13.44 9.59
CA GLY A 97 -1.99 -12.85 10.80
C GLY A 97 -1.01 -11.97 11.58
N ASN A 98 0.24 -12.44 11.74
CA ASN A 98 1.30 -11.65 12.38
C ASN A 98 1.60 -10.36 11.60
N ALA A 99 1.65 -10.43 10.26
CA ALA A 99 1.83 -9.27 9.40
C ALA A 99 0.70 -8.25 9.58
N PHE A 100 -0.56 -8.71 9.70
CA PHE A 100 -1.69 -7.83 9.95
C PHE A 100 -1.54 -7.06 11.27
N THR A 101 -1.29 -7.77 12.37
CA THR A 101 -1.13 -7.17 13.70
C THR A 101 0.09 -6.23 13.71
N LEU A 102 1.20 -6.64 13.09
CA LEU A 102 2.43 -5.84 13.01
C LEU A 102 2.21 -4.57 12.19
N THR A 103 1.47 -4.64 11.07
CA THR A 103 1.12 -3.47 10.27
C THR A 103 0.32 -2.48 11.10
N PHE A 104 -0.67 -2.95 11.86
CA PHE A 104 -1.48 -2.09 12.72
C PHE A 104 -0.62 -1.37 13.78
N ILE A 105 0.25 -2.11 14.48
CA ILE A 105 1.11 -1.56 15.54
C ILE A 105 2.12 -0.56 14.97
N ILE A 106 2.83 -0.91 13.89
CA ILE A 106 3.87 -0.04 13.32
C ILE A 106 3.23 1.19 12.68
N THR A 107 2.11 1.05 11.99
CA THR A 107 1.41 2.21 11.42
C THR A 107 0.96 3.16 12.53
N LEU A 108 0.37 2.65 13.61
CA LEU A 108 -0.03 3.51 14.72
C LEU A 108 1.17 4.21 15.37
N ALA A 109 2.28 3.47 15.58
CA ALA A 109 3.52 4.00 16.16
C ALA A 109 4.19 5.07 15.27
N THR A 110 3.96 5.07 13.95
CA THR A 110 4.53 6.04 13.02
C THR A 110 3.57 7.20 12.72
N VAL A 111 2.27 6.93 12.64
CA VAL A 111 1.23 7.94 12.37
C VAL A 111 1.11 8.92 13.54
N VAL A 112 1.08 8.44 14.79
CA VAL A 112 0.90 9.30 15.96
C VAL A 112 2.01 10.36 16.09
N PRO A 113 3.30 10.03 16.05
CA PRO A 113 4.36 11.04 16.04
C PRO A 113 4.29 11.97 14.82
N CYS A 114 4.01 11.41 13.64
CA CYS A 114 3.88 12.20 12.42
C CYS A 114 2.78 13.28 12.54
N MET A 115 1.65 12.94 13.15
CA MET A 115 0.56 13.90 13.40
C MET A 115 0.94 14.97 14.40
N ILE A 116 1.68 14.61 15.47
CA ILE A 116 2.09 15.54 16.53
C ILE A 116 3.09 16.57 15.99
N TRP A 117 4.11 16.12 15.24
CA TRP A 117 5.19 16.96 14.71
C TRP A 117 5.01 17.34 13.24
N MET A 118 3.80 17.24 12.70
CA MET A 118 3.52 17.48 11.28
C MET A 118 4.02 18.83 10.79
N LYS A 119 3.75 19.90 11.54
CA LYS A 119 4.18 21.25 11.17
C LYS A 119 5.71 21.40 11.13
N ASP A 120 6.39 20.84 12.13
CA ASP A 120 7.85 20.89 12.22
C ASP A 120 8.50 20.09 11.09
N LEU A 121 7.93 18.94 10.75
CA LEU A 121 8.36 18.15 9.61
C LEU A 121 8.20 18.91 8.29
N LEU A 122 7.06 19.56 8.06
CA LEU A 122 6.82 20.35 6.86
C LEU A 122 7.79 21.54 6.76
N LEU A 123 8.10 22.20 7.87
CA LEU A 123 9.10 23.26 7.93
C LEU A 123 10.50 22.73 7.60
N ALA A 124 10.87 21.56 8.16
CA ALA A 124 12.16 20.92 7.90
C ALA A 124 12.33 20.53 6.42
N PHE A 125 11.25 20.21 5.72
CA PHE A 125 11.25 19.93 4.27
C PHE A 125 11.11 21.19 3.40
N GLY A 126 11.26 22.40 3.97
CA GLY A 126 11.27 23.66 3.22
C GLY A 126 9.89 24.26 2.98
N GLY A 127 8.90 23.91 3.79
CA GLY A 127 7.57 24.51 3.73
C GLY A 127 7.58 26.01 4.05
N SER A 128 6.86 26.79 3.25
CA SER A 128 6.62 28.22 3.47
C SER A 128 5.26 28.45 4.16
N GLU A 129 5.07 29.66 4.71
CA GLU A 129 3.77 30.05 5.28
C GLU A 129 2.61 29.90 4.29
N GLN A 130 2.87 30.02 3.00
CA GLN A 130 1.86 29.91 1.94
C GLN A 130 1.55 28.46 1.55
N THR A 131 2.53 27.54 1.64
CA THR A 131 2.38 26.15 1.18
C THR A 131 2.00 25.18 2.30
N ILE A 132 2.41 25.47 3.55
CA ILE A 132 2.11 24.63 4.71
C ILE A 132 0.60 24.40 4.93
N PRO A 133 -0.30 25.38 4.81
CA PRO A 133 -1.73 25.14 5.00
C PRO A 133 -2.28 24.06 4.06
N TYR A 134 -1.91 24.09 2.77
CA TYR A 134 -2.32 23.07 1.80
C TYR A 134 -1.76 21.68 2.12
N ALA A 135 -0.47 21.63 2.51
CA ALA A 135 0.16 20.39 2.91
C ALA A 135 -0.49 19.78 4.17
N GLN A 136 -0.82 20.60 5.18
CA GLN A 136 -1.49 20.17 6.40
C GLN A 136 -2.90 19.70 6.11
N ASP A 137 -3.67 20.41 5.30
CA ASP A 137 -5.03 20.03 4.92
C ASP A 137 -5.05 18.65 4.25
N TYR A 138 -4.07 18.35 3.43
CA TYR A 138 -3.90 17.05 2.79
C TYR A 138 -3.46 15.97 3.78
N LEU A 139 -2.38 16.22 4.54
CA LEU A 139 -1.79 15.25 5.46
C LEU A 139 -2.71 14.91 6.63
N ASN A 140 -3.50 15.85 7.14
CA ASN A 140 -4.46 15.62 8.21
C ASN A 140 -5.48 14.53 7.86
N ILE A 141 -5.74 14.34 6.57
CA ILE A 141 -6.66 13.32 6.06
C ILE A 141 -5.89 12.05 5.69
N VAL A 142 -4.77 12.18 4.95
CA VAL A 142 -4.06 11.05 4.39
C VAL A 142 -3.22 10.29 5.41
N VAL A 143 -2.58 10.99 6.38
CA VAL A 143 -1.72 10.33 7.39
C VAL A 143 -2.50 9.35 8.26
N PRO A 144 -3.68 9.67 8.82
CA PRO A 144 -4.51 8.67 9.50
C PRO A 144 -4.92 7.50 8.59
N GLY A 145 -5.15 7.78 7.31
CA GLY A 145 -5.47 6.78 6.29
C GLY A 145 -4.30 5.89 5.86
N THR A 146 -3.08 6.15 6.32
CA THR A 146 -1.88 5.34 5.97
C THR A 146 -2.04 3.87 6.37
N LEU A 147 -2.85 3.59 7.39
CA LEU A 147 -3.17 2.20 7.76
C LEU A 147 -3.84 1.46 6.60
N LEU A 148 -4.81 2.08 5.94
CA LEU A 148 -5.50 1.50 4.79
C LEU A 148 -4.53 1.29 3.63
N THR A 149 -3.67 2.27 3.37
CA THR A 149 -2.64 2.19 2.34
C THR A 149 -1.66 1.04 2.62
N SER A 150 -1.15 0.93 3.86
CA SER A 150 -0.21 -0.13 4.26
C SER A 150 -0.85 -1.51 4.18
N LEU A 151 -2.10 -1.67 4.60
CA LEU A 151 -2.85 -2.92 4.46
C LEU A 151 -3.09 -3.25 2.99
N SER A 152 -3.55 -2.29 2.19
CA SER A 152 -3.83 -2.52 0.77
C SER A 152 -2.57 -2.97 0.02
N PHE A 153 -1.47 -2.21 0.08
CA PHE A 153 -0.24 -2.53 -0.65
C PHE A 153 0.50 -3.75 -0.10
N GLY A 154 0.63 -3.86 1.22
CA GLY A 154 1.31 -4.98 1.86
C GLY A 154 0.62 -6.31 1.57
N PHE A 155 -0.69 -6.36 1.75
CA PHE A 155 -1.45 -7.59 1.52
C PHE A 155 -1.73 -7.87 0.05
N ASN A 156 -1.70 -6.85 -0.83
CA ASN A 156 -1.65 -7.07 -2.28
C ASN A 156 -0.39 -7.86 -2.68
N ALA A 157 0.77 -7.55 -2.07
CA ALA A 157 2.00 -8.31 -2.28
C ALA A 157 1.87 -9.76 -1.81
N VAL A 158 1.26 -9.99 -0.63
CA VAL A 158 0.98 -11.35 -0.12
C VAL A 158 0.00 -12.08 -1.03
N MET A 159 -1.04 -11.43 -1.54
CA MET A 159 -2.00 -12.01 -2.49
C MET A 159 -1.30 -12.49 -3.78
N ARG A 160 -0.38 -11.70 -4.33
CA ARG A 160 0.44 -12.12 -5.49
C ARG A 160 1.31 -13.31 -5.16
N ALA A 161 2.00 -13.27 -4.02
CA ALA A 161 2.88 -14.34 -3.56
C ALA A 161 2.12 -15.65 -3.28
N SER A 162 0.83 -15.56 -2.93
CA SER A 162 -0.06 -16.70 -2.70
C SER A 162 -0.66 -17.28 -3.99
N GLY A 163 -0.25 -16.79 -5.18
CA GLY A 163 -0.71 -17.34 -6.46
C GLY A 163 -1.93 -16.66 -7.08
N TYR A 164 -2.31 -15.46 -6.63
CA TYR A 164 -3.45 -14.70 -7.15
C TYR A 164 -3.03 -13.36 -7.82
N PRO A 165 -2.12 -13.35 -8.82
CA PRO A 165 -1.62 -12.12 -9.43
C PRO A 165 -2.70 -11.30 -10.13
N LYS A 166 -3.70 -11.95 -10.74
CA LYS A 166 -4.84 -11.27 -11.37
C LYS A 166 -5.71 -10.53 -10.36
N LYS A 167 -6.02 -11.16 -9.20
CA LYS A 167 -6.78 -10.48 -8.14
C LYS A 167 -6.01 -9.30 -7.58
N ALA A 168 -4.69 -9.42 -7.41
CA ALA A 168 -3.84 -8.33 -6.97
C ALA A 168 -3.83 -7.15 -7.98
N MET A 169 -3.82 -7.43 -9.29
CA MET A 169 -3.99 -6.41 -10.32
C MET A 169 -5.35 -5.70 -10.21
N PHE A 170 -6.43 -6.47 -10.00
CA PHE A 170 -7.77 -5.87 -9.82
C PHE A 170 -7.86 -4.92 -8.62
N THR A 171 -7.13 -5.19 -7.54
CA THR A 171 -7.03 -4.25 -6.41
C THR A 171 -6.52 -2.88 -6.87
N MET A 172 -5.43 -2.87 -7.65
CA MET A 172 -4.84 -1.62 -8.17
C MET A 172 -5.79 -0.90 -9.14
N LEU A 173 -6.48 -1.65 -10.00
CA LEU A 173 -7.51 -1.10 -10.90
C LEU A 173 -8.66 -0.46 -10.13
N ILE A 174 -9.18 -1.12 -9.09
CA ILE A 174 -10.25 -0.58 -8.24
C ILE A 174 -9.80 0.76 -7.64
N GLY A 175 -8.61 0.81 -7.06
CA GLY A 175 -8.07 2.04 -6.48
C GLY A 175 -7.94 3.18 -7.48
N ALA A 176 -7.32 2.90 -8.63
CA ALA A 176 -7.09 3.89 -9.68
C ALA A 176 -8.40 4.41 -10.28
N ILE A 177 -9.32 3.52 -10.63
CA ILE A 177 -10.62 3.92 -11.23
C ILE A 177 -11.44 4.73 -10.22
N THR A 178 -11.50 4.28 -8.96
CA THR A 178 -12.23 5.00 -7.91
C THR A 178 -11.66 6.40 -7.70
N ASN A 179 -10.34 6.52 -7.61
CA ASN A 179 -9.68 7.81 -7.41
C ASN A 179 -9.93 8.76 -8.59
N VAL A 180 -9.70 8.32 -9.84
CA VAL A 180 -9.92 9.13 -11.06
C VAL A 180 -11.39 9.60 -11.19
N ILE A 181 -12.35 8.82 -10.69
CA ILE A 181 -13.77 9.22 -10.69
C ILE A 181 -14.07 10.21 -9.56
N LEU A 182 -13.54 9.96 -8.37
CA LEU A 182 -13.86 10.76 -7.17
C LEU A 182 -13.11 12.10 -7.14
N ASP A 183 -11.90 12.19 -7.67
CA ASP A 183 -11.13 13.43 -7.70
C ASP A 183 -11.89 14.59 -8.34
N PRO A 184 -12.40 14.50 -9.59
CA PRO A 184 -13.15 15.60 -10.17
C PRO A 184 -14.44 15.93 -9.43
N ILE A 185 -15.09 14.95 -8.81
CA ILE A 185 -16.29 15.17 -8.03
C ILE A 185 -16.00 15.99 -6.79
N PHE A 186 -14.96 15.62 -6.03
CA PHE A 186 -14.64 16.32 -4.79
C PHE A 186 -13.89 17.62 -5.02
N ILE A 187 -13.02 17.69 -6.03
CA ILE A 187 -12.22 18.88 -6.30
C ILE A 187 -13.07 19.97 -6.97
N PHE A 188 -13.82 19.63 -8.03
CA PHE A 188 -14.51 20.61 -8.86
C PHE A 188 -16.00 20.76 -8.53
N TRP A 189 -16.74 19.64 -8.34
CA TRP A 189 -18.20 19.74 -8.11
C TRP A 189 -18.54 20.12 -6.68
N LEU A 190 -17.79 19.58 -5.70
CA LEU A 190 -18.01 19.89 -4.28
C LEU A 190 -17.10 21.03 -3.78
N ASP A 191 -16.23 21.56 -4.63
CA ASP A 191 -15.32 22.67 -4.34
C ASP A 191 -14.49 22.46 -3.05
N MET A 192 -14.10 21.20 -2.79
CA MET A 192 -13.34 20.83 -1.59
C MET A 192 -11.84 21.04 -1.76
N GLY A 193 -11.37 21.38 -2.97
CA GLY A 193 -9.96 21.62 -3.27
C GLY A 193 -9.07 20.43 -2.89
N ILE A 194 -7.94 20.72 -2.22
CA ILE A 194 -6.95 19.68 -1.86
C ILE A 194 -7.48 18.66 -0.83
N LYS A 195 -8.45 19.05 0.01
CA LYS A 195 -9.13 18.14 0.94
C LYS A 195 -9.96 17.10 0.18
N GLY A 196 -10.55 17.53 -0.95
CA GLY A 196 -11.30 16.64 -1.83
C GLY A 196 -10.42 15.54 -2.40
N ALA A 197 -9.24 15.87 -2.93
CA ALA A 197 -8.26 14.90 -3.41
C ALA A 197 -7.82 13.92 -2.30
N ALA A 198 -7.57 14.43 -1.09
CA ALA A 198 -7.21 13.59 0.06
C ALA A 198 -8.31 12.59 0.41
N ILE A 199 -9.57 13.01 0.43
CA ILE A 199 -10.73 12.15 0.72
C ILE A 199 -10.92 11.11 -0.38
N ALA A 200 -10.81 11.50 -1.65
CA ALA A 200 -10.89 10.57 -2.78
C ALA A 200 -9.84 9.47 -2.69
N THR A 201 -8.61 9.84 -2.33
CA THR A 201 -7.51 8.90 -2.08
C THR A 201 -7.85 7.93 -0.97
N ILE A 202 -8.36 8.41 0.17
CA ILE A 202 -8.71 7.54 1.31
C ILE A 202 -9.86 6.59 0.98
N ILE A 203 -10.89 7.06 0.29
CA ILE A 203 -12.00 6.20 -0.15
C ILE A 203 -11.50 5.11 -1.11
N SER A 204 -10.62 5.47 -2.04
CA SER A 204 -10.02 4.52 -2.98
C SER A 204 -9.20 3.46 -2.24
N MET A 205 -8.39 3.85 -1.25
CA MET A 205 -7.60 2.94 -0.43
C MET A 205 -8.47 2.07 0.47
N LEU A 206 -9.59 2.59 0.97
CA LEU A 206 -10.57 1.82 1.73
C LEU A 206 -11.17 0.69 0.87
N LEU A 207 -11.60 0.99 -0.34
CA LEU A 207 -12.13 -0.03 -1.27
C LEU A 207 -11.08 -1.08 -1.63
N CYS A 208 -9.83 -0.66 -1.89
CA CYS A 208 -8.72 -1.58 -2.09
C CYS A 208 -8.50 -2.50 -0.89
N THR A 209 -8.47 -1.93 0.31
CA THR A 209 -8.27 -2.69 1.56
C THR A 209 -9.41 -3.68 1.79
N LEU A 210 -10.66 -3.25 1.60
CA LEU A 210 -11.81 -4.13 1.72
C LEU A 210 -11.75 -5.30 0.73
N PHE A 211 -11.38 -5.03 -0.53
CA PHE A 211 -11.22 -6.07 -1.54
C PHE A 211 -10.13 -7.08 -1.18
N VAL A 212 -8.95 -6.60 -0.74
CA VAL A 212 -7.83 -7.44 -0.32
C VAL A 212 -8.17 -8.24 0.93
N MET A 213 -8.75 -7.61 1.94
CA MET A 213 -9.13 -8.29 3.19
C MET A 213 -10.21 -9.35 2.94
N ASN A 214 -11.21 -9.03 2.11
CA ASN A 214 -12.25 -9.99 1.73
C ASN A 214 -11.65 -11.25 1.08
N HIS A 215 -10.58 -11.11 0.26
CA HIS A 215 -9.89 -12.27 -0.30
C HIS A 215 -9.34 -13.22 0.77
N PHE A 216 -8.70 -12.69 1.83
CA PHE A 216 -8.12 -13.51 2.90
C PHE A 216 -9.12 -14.05 3.91
N VAL A 217 -10.38 -13.60 3.86
CA VAL A 217 -11.51 -14.15 4.65
C VAL A 217 -12.24 -15.25 3.88
N GLN A 218 -12.18 -15.25 2.55
CA GLN A 218 -12.86 -16.27 1.71
C GLN A 218 -12.27 -17.67 1.92
N LYS A 219 -13.16 -18.69 1.92
CA LYS A 219 -12.78 -20.11 2.06
C LYS A 219 -11.91 -20.62 0.92
N ASP A 220 -11.97 -20.00 -0.24
CA ASP A 220 -11.24 -20.39 -1.46
C ASP A 220 -9.79 -19.89 -1.49
N SER A 221 -9.39 -19.02 -0.56
CA SER A 221 -8.02 -18.56 -0.44
C SER A 221 -7.12 -19.66 0.13
N ILE A 222 -5.91 -19.81 -0.45
CA ILE A 222 -4.91 -20.78 0.02
C ILE A 222 -4.42 -20.41 1.42
N VAL A 223 -4.26 -19.10 1.67
CA VAL A 223 -3.85 -18.54 2.96
C VAL A 223 -4.96 -17.63 3.44
N ARG A 224 -5.42 -17.83 4.67
CA ARG A 224 -6.56 -17.09 5.22
C ARG A 224 -6.38 -16.76 6.69
N PHE A 225 -7.15 -15.78 7.16
CA PHE A 225 -7.19 -15.45 8.57
C PHE A 225 -7.95 -16.52 9.39
N HIS A 226 -7.33 -16.96 10.49
CA HIS A 226 -7.96 -17.83 11.49
C HIS A 226 -7.84 -17.23 12.89
N LYS A 227 -8.74 -17.61 13.79
CA LYS A 227 -8.63 -17.28 15.21
C LYS A 227 -7.32 -17.84 15.77
N GLY A 228 -6.45 -16.97 16.27
CA GLY A 228 -5.14 -17.35 16.82
C GLY A 228 -3.94 -16.95 15.97
N THR A 229 -4.09 -16.70 14.66
CA THR A 229 -2.96 -16.26 13.81
C THR A 229 -2.53 -14.81 14.09
N PHE A 230 -3.39 -14.01 14.72
CA PHE A 230 -3.11 -12.60 15.06
C PHE A 230 -2.17 -12.42 16.26
N LYS A 231 -1.93 -13.49 17.03
CA LYS A 231 -0.98 -13.45 18.16
C LYS A 231 0.43 -13.34 17.62
N LEU A 232 1.13 -12.28 18.02
CA LEU A 232 2.51 -12.05 17.59
C LEU A 232 3.44 -13.14 18.15
N GLU A 233 4.09 -13.84 17.22
CA GLU A 233 5.15 -14.80 17.52
C GLU A 233 6.51 -14.16 17.20
N LYS A 234 7.40 -14.00 18.19
CA LYS A 234 8.70 -13.33 18.03
C LYS A 234 9.50 -13.86 16.84
N HIS A 235 9.51 -15.16 16.63
CA HIS A 235 10.21 -15.78 15.50
C HIS A 235 9.62 -15.39 14.15
N VAL A 236 8.27 -15.35 14.03
CA VAL A 236 7.57 -14.97 12.80
C VAL A 236 7.81 -13.49 12.49
N VAL A 237 7.64 -12.63 13.51
CA VAL A 237 7.90 -11.18 13.39
C VAL A 237 9.34 -10.91 12.96
N TRP A 238 10.32 -11.54 13.60
CA TRP A 238 11.74 -11.39 13.23
C TRP A 238 12.00 -11.78 11.79
N ASN A 239 11.41 -12.89 11.35
CA ASN A 239 11.52 -13.38 9.98
C ASN A 239 10.92 -12.42 8.95
N ILE A 240 9.78 -11.79 9.25
CA ILE A 240 9.16 -10.78 8.39
C ILE A 240 10.07 -9.55 8.28
N LEU A 241 10.51 -9.02 9.43
CA LEU A 241 11.31 -7.80 9.47
C LEU A 241 12.67 -7.97 8.78
N THR A 242 13.37 -9.09 9.02
CA THR A 242 14.70 -9.35 8.44
C THR A 242 14.68 -9.32 6.90
N ILE A 243 13.64 -9.88 6.28
CA ILE A 243 13.51 -9.86 4.81
C ILE A 243 13.06 -8.47 4.34
N GLY A 244 12.13 -7.85 5.07
CA GLY A 244 11.55 -6.57 4.69
C GLY A 244 12.51 -5.38 4.82
N VAL A 245 13.62 -5.51 5.58
CA VAL A 245 14.63 -4.43 5.73
C VAL A 245 15.22 -4.01 4.38
N SER A 246 15.43 -4.94 3.45
CA SER A 246 16.01 -4.61 2.14
C SER A 246 15.13 -3.64 1.32
N PRO A 247 13.84 -3.93 1.02
CA PRO A 247 12.97 -2.98 0.34
C PRO A 247 12.69 -1.71 1.15
N PHE A 248 12.69 -1.79 2.49
CA PHE A 248 12.60 -0.63 3.37
C PHE A 248 13.77 0.32 3.17
N ALA A 249 15.00 -0.18 3.21
CA ALA A 249 16.20 0.61 3.01
C ALA A 249 16.23 1.26 1.61
N LEU A 250 15.82 0.53 0.56
CA LEU A 250 15.69 1.08 -0.78
C LEU A 250 14.65 2.22 -0.85
N SER A 251 13.55 2.11 -0.11
CA SER A 251 12.55 3.18 -0.04
C SER A 251 13.09 4.42 0.65
N LEU A 252 13.91 4.27 1.71
CA LEU A 252 14.54 5.40 2.39
C LEU A 252 15.58 6.10 1.51
N ILE A 253 16.36 5.36 0.71
CA ILE A 253 17.31 5.95 -0.23
C ILE A 253 16.59 6.84 -1.25
N ARG A 254 15.44 6.41 -1.76
CA ARG A 254 14.63 7.24 -2.68
C ARG A 254 14.14 8.56 -2.08
N ILE A 255 14.02 8.66 -0.75
CA ILE A 255 13.66 9.91 -0.07
C ILE A 255 14.83 10.88 -0.07
N SER A 256 16.07 10.37 -0.02
CA SER A 256 17.28 11.19 0.01
C SER A 256 17.83 11.60 -1.37
N GLU A 257 17.35 10.96 -2.44
CA GLU A 257 17.74 11.36 -3.80
C GLU A 257 16.97 12.62 -4.22
N PRO A 258 17.68 13.70 -4.67
CA PRO A 258 17.03 14.89 -5.19
C PRO A 258 16.30 14.51 -6.49
N THR A 259 14.99 14.71 -6.52
CA THR A 259 14.13 14.57 -7.70
C THR A 259 14.26 15.79 -8.61
#